data_9ead9e94c1580904f62b2c071c5992db
#
_entry.id   9ead9e94c1580904f62b2c071c5992db
#
_cell.length_a   1.000
_cell.length_b   1.000
_cell.length_c   1.000
_cell.angle_alpha   90.00
_cell.angle_beta   90.00
_cell.angle_gamma   90.00
#
_symmetry.space_group_name_H-M   'P 1'
#
loop_
_entity.id
_entity.type
_entity.pdbx_description
1 polymer ?
#
loop_
_entity_poly.entity_id
_entity_poly.type
_entity_poly.pdbx_seq_one_letter_code
_entity_poly.pdbx_strand_id
1 'polypeptide(L)'
;MTLTAFALAGVGLVLFLGALVQRVTGMGMALVAAPLLVLLLGATTGVQTLQVIGLFTCLASAMVLRRDINLRRAGALLLAAAIGLVPGVWVARTMPASWLNIMIGAITLIALAATALLRTLTLFQGTRGVVVAGLLSGFMNVTAGIGGPPIVVYAATTGWPHREYLATMQLYFTGLSILSLTGRGLPDLPPAGWVIAAGSATLGLVIGNLAHHRISDTLARRLVYVVAVAGSVATLVRGIMTL
;
A
#
# COMPACT_ATOMS: atom_id res chain seq x y z
N MET A 1 -16.75 11.38 -13.86
CA MET A 1 -17.46 10.80 -12.70
C MET A 1 -17.76 11.91 -11.70
N THR A 2 -19.06 12.24 -11.45
CA THR A 2 -19.44 13.21 -10.42
C THR A 2 -19.38 12.51 -9.06
N LEU A 3 -18.26 12.66 -8.35
CA LEU A 3 -18.17 12.17 -6.97
C LEU A 3 -19.06 13.05 -6.08
N THR A 4 -19.91 12.41 -5.28
CA THR A 4 -20.72 13.12 -4.29
C THR A 4 -19.80 13.76 -3.23
N ALA A 5 -20.23 14.87 -2.61
CA ALA A 5 -19.48 15.50 -1.53
C ALA A 5 -19.13 14.51 -0.40
N PHE A 6 -20.03 13.57 -0.13
CA PHE A 6 -19.82 12.49 0.85
C PHE A 6 -18.65 11.55 0.46
N ALA A 7 -18.58 11.15 -0.81
CA ALA A 7 -17.49 10.29 -1.30
C ALA A 7 -16.14 11.04 -1.24
N LEU A 8 -16.10 12.32 -1.58
CA LEU A 8 -14.90 13.16 -1.46
C LEU A 8 -14.43 13.31 -0.02
N ALA A 9 -15.35 13.55 0.91
CA ALA A 9 -15.03 13.60 2.34
C ALA A 9 -14.50 12.26 2.85
N GLY A 10 -15.11 11.15 2.41
CA GLY A 10 -14.62 9.79 2.72
C GLY A 10 -13.21 9.53 2.19
N VAL A 11 -12.92 9.89 0.94
CA VAL A 11 -11.57 9.78 0.36
C VAL A 11 -10.56 10.59 1.18
N GLY A 12 -10.90 11.84 1.52
CA GLY A 12 -10.05 12.69 2.34
C GLY A 12 -9.75 12.06 3.71
N LEU A 13 -10.79 11.58 4.41
CA LEU A 13 -10.63 10.93 5.71
C LEU A 13 -9.76 9.67 5.64
N VAL A 14 -9.99 8.82 4.64
CA VAL A 14 -9.22 7.59 4.45
C VAL A 14 -7.75 7.88 4.18
N LEU A 15 -7.45 8.85 3.32
CA LEU A 15 -6.07 9.23 3.00
C LEU A 15 -5.38 9.95 4.16
N PHE A 16 -6.10 10.79 4.90
CA PHE A 16 -5.60 11.40 6.12
C PHE A 16 -5.20 10.35 7.17
N LEU A 17 -6.11 9.45 7.50
CA LEU A 17 -5.85 8.38 8.48
C LEU A 17 -4.76 7.42 8.00
N GLY A 18 -4.77 7.05 6.71
CA GLY A 18 -3.75 6.21 6.12
C GLY A 18 -2.35 6.82 6.19
N ALA A 19 -2.22 8.10 5.86
CA ALA A 19 -0.95 8.82 5.91
C ALA A 19 -0.45 9.04 7.35
N LEU A 20 -1.35 9.34 8.29
CA LEU A 20 -1.05 9.43 9.71
C LEU A 20 -0.50 8.11 10.23
N VAL A 21 -1.19 7.01 9.94
CA VAL A 21 -0.78 5.66 10.33
C VAL A 21 0.55 5.26 9.67
N GLN A 22 0.75 5.58 8.40
CA GLN A 22 2.03 5.32 7.71
C GLN A 22 3.19 5.97 8.44
N ARG A 23 3.01 7.20 8.94
CA ARG A 23 4.07 7.91 9.67
C ARG A 23 4.40 7.25 11.01
N VAL A 24 3.39 6.74 11.71
CA VAL A 24 3.56 6.08 13.02
C VAL A 24 4.13 4.68 12.86
N THR A 25 3.63 3.88 11.91
CA THR A 25 3.97 2.45 11.77
C THR A 25 5.01 2.14 10.69
N GLY A 26 5.29 3.10 9.81
CA GLY A 26 6.20 2.96 8.66
C GLY A 26 5.58 2.33 7.40
N MET A 27 4.40 1.68 7.46
CA MET A 27 3.82 0.93 6.33
C MET A 27 2.30 0.81 6.29
N GLY A 28 1.58 1.46 7.20
CA GLY A 28 0.15 1.19 7.39
C GLY A 28 -0.79 1.78 6.34
N MET A 29 -0.36 2.76 5.53
CA MET A 29 -1.25 3.48 4.60
C MET A 29 -1.97 2.54 3.65
N ALA A 30 -1.24 1.68 2.95
CA ALA A 30 -1.82 0.81 1.94
C ALA A 30 -2.81 -0.21 2.52
N LEU A 31 -2.51 -0.78 3.69
CA LEU A 31 -3.37 -1.76 4.34
C LEU A 31 -4.72 -1.18 4.76
N VAL A 32 -4.74 0.08 5.20
CA VAL A 32 -5.97 0.78 5.59
C VAL A 32 -6.67 1.39 4.39
N ALA A 33 -5.92 2.12 3.56
CA ALA A 33 -6.52 2.93 2.51
C ALA A 33 -6.95 2.12 1.28
N ALA A 34 -6.25 1.02 0.92
CA ALA A 34 -6.59 0.25 -0.27
C ALA A 34 -8.04 -0.25 -0.27
N PRO A 35 -8.50 -1.06 0.70
CA PRO A 35 -9.85 -1.57 0.69
C PRO A 35 -10.90 -0.46 0.80
N LEU A 36 -10.65 0.59 1.57
CA LEU A 36 -11.58 1.69 1.75
C LEU A 36 -11.70 2.57 0.50
N LEU A 37 -10.58 2.88 -0.16
CA LEU A 37 -10.61 3.62 -1.44
C LEU A 37 -11.28 2.80 -2.53
N VAL A 38 -11.10 1.49 -2.54
CA VAL A 38 -11.79 0.58 -3.47
C VAL A 38 -13.31 0.60 -3.25
N LEU A 39 -13.76 0.64 -2.00
CA LEU A 39 -15.19 0.77 -1.69
C LEU A 39 -15.77 2.12 -2.13
N LEU A 40 -15.00 3.21 -2.01
CA LEU A 40 -15.45 4.57 -2.35
C LEU A 40 -15.36 4.89 -3.84
N LEU A 41 -14.27 4.46 -4.50
CA LEU A 41 -13.91 4.86 -5.86
C LEU A 41 -13.99 3.71 -6.89
N GLY A 42 -14.21 2.49 -6.42
CA GLY A 42 -14.09 1.28 -7.25
C GLY A 42 -12.66 0.72 -7.30
N ALA A 43 -12.53 -0.52 -7.77
CA ALA A 43 -11.27 -1.27 -7.72
C ALA A 43 -10.13 -0.61 -8.50
N THR A 44 -10.41 -0.07 -9.67
CA THR A 44 -9.38 0.54 -10.52
C THR A 44 -8.96 1.91 -10.01
N THR A 45 -9.90 2.84 -9.88
CA THR A 45 -9.63 4.22 -9.46
C THR A 45 -9.10 4.29 -8.02
N GLY A 46 -9.63 3.43 -7.12
CA GLY A 46 -9.18 3.38 -5.73
C GLY A 46 -7.71 2.99 -5.60
N VAL A 47 -7.29 1.91 -6.30
CA VAL A 47 -5.88 1.48 -6.30
C VAL A 47 -4.99 2.51 -6.98
N GLN A 48 -5.39 3.06 -8.13
CA GLN A 48 -4.61 4.10 -8.83
C GLN A 48 -4.43 5.36 -7.96
N THR A 49 -5.48 5.82 -7.28
CA THR A 49 -5.41 6.96 -6.35
C THR A 49 -4.43 6.70 -5.22
N LEU A 50 -4.49 5.50 -4.63
CA LEU A 50 -3.53 5.10 -3.60
C LEU A 50 -2.09 5.11 -4.11
N GLN A 51 -1.85 4.66 -5.34
CA GLN A 51 -0.51 4.65 -5.95
C GLN A 51 0.03 6.07 -6.17
N VAL A 52 -0.79 7.01 -6.64
CA VAL A 52 -0.36 8.40 -6.83
C VAL A 52 -0.03 9.05 -5.49
N ILE A 53 -0.91 8.93 -4.50
CA ILE A 53 -0.67 9.51 -3.18
C ILE A 53 0.51 8.81 -2.49
N GLY A 54 0.60 7.47 -2.63
CA GLY A 54 1.74 6.69 -2.17
C GLY A 54 3.07 7.13 -2.78
N LEU A 55 3.09 7.42 -4.09
CA LEU A 55 4.27 7.95 -4.78
C LEU A 55 4.78 9.24 -4.11
N PHE A 56 3.92 10.22 -3.91
CA PHE A 56 4.31 11.50 -3.30
C PHE A 56 4.73 11.36 -1.83
N THR A 57 3.98 10.60 -1.05
CA THR A 57 4.27 10.41 0.39
C THR A 57 5.56 9.61 0.61
N CYS A 58 5.80 8.57 -0.20
CA CYS A 58 7.02 7.78 -0.14
C CYS A 58 8.24 8.57 -0.66
N LEU A 59 8.08 9.33 -1.75
CA LEU A 59 9.16 10.18 -2.27
C LEU A 59 9.58 11.23 -1.25
N ALA A 60 8.63 11.93 -0.64
CA ALA A 60 8.91 12.91 0.41
C ALA A 60 9.63 12.25 1.61
N SER A 61 9.18 11.07 2.03
CA SER A 61 9.80 10.31 3.13
C SER A 61 11.21 9.81 2.75
N ALA A 62 11.42 9.36 1.50
CA ALA A 62 12.72 8.93 1.00
C ALA A 62 13.74 10.08 1.00
N MET A 63 13.31 11.29 0.61
CA MET A 63 14.19 12.47 0.66
C MET A 63 14.67 12.80 2.08
N VAL A 64 13.80 12.66 3.08
CA VAL A 64 14.14 12.86 4.50
C VAL A 64 15.10 11.78 5.00
N LEU A 65 14.87 10.53 4.64
CA LEU A 65 15.60 9.35 5.12
C LEU A 65 16.78 8.96 4.19
N ARG A 66 17.16 9.78 3.22
CA ARG A 66 18.10 9.45 2.13
C ARG A 66 19.43 8.85 2.57
N ARG A 67 19.91 9.21 3.75
CA ARG A 67 21.22 8.76 4.28
C ARG A 67 21.24 7.29 4.70
N ASP A 68 20.08 6.74 5.00
CA ASP A 68 19.90 5.36 5.49
C ASP A 68 19.40 4.42 4.39
N ILE A 69 19.28 4.88 3.14
CA ILE A 69 18.76 4.09 2.01
C ILE A 69 19.84 3.13 1.50
N ASN A 70 19.50 1.85 1.44
CA ASN A 70 20.28 0.82 0.75
C ASN A 70 19.83 0.69 -0.70
N LEU A 71 20.51 1.41 -1.61
CA LEU A 71 20.17 1.43 -3.05
C LEU A 71 20.26 0.04 -3.68
N ARG A 72 21.21 -0.79 -3.27
CA ARG A 72 21.39 -2.15 -3.83
C ARG A 72 20.18 -3.04 -3.50
N ARG A 73 19.71 -3.01 -2.26
CA ARG A 73 18.53 -3.76 -1.85
C ARG A 73 17.26 -3.21 -2.50
N ALA A 74 17.09 -1.89 -2.53
CA ALA A 74 15.95 -1.25 -3.21
C ALA A 74 15.89 -1.65 -4.68
N GLY A 75 17.01 -1.56 -5.40
CA GLY A 75 17.10 -1.93 -6.82
C GLY A 75 16.81 -3.41 -7.07
N ALA A 76 17.39 -4.31 -6.27
CA ALA A 76 17.17 -5.74 -6.41
C ALA A 76 15.70 -6.13 -6.18
N LEU A 77 15.05 -5.57 -5.15
CA LEU A 77 13.63 -5.77 -4.88
C LEU A 77 12.76 -5.18 -5.99
N LEU A 78 13.10 -3.98 -6.49
CA LEU A 78 12.34 -3.31 -7.54
C LEU A 78 12.42 -4.05 -8.88
N LEU A 79 13.59 -4.59 -9.23
CA LEU A 79 13.75 -5.43 -10.43
C LEU A 79 12.90 -6.70 -10.34
N ALA A 80 12.92 -7.39 -9.21
CA ALA A 80 12.06 -8.55 -9.00
C ALA A 80 10.57 -8.16 -9.02
N ALA A 81 10.21 -7.01 -8.41
CA ALA A 81 8.84 -6.52 -8.42
C ALA A 81 8.36 -6.12 -9.82
N ALA A 82 9.22 -5.58 -10.67
CA ALA A 82 8.89 -5.26 -12.05
C ALA A 82 8.46 -6.51 -12.84
N ILE A 83 9.10 -7.65 -12.60
CA ILE A 83 8.70 -8.93 -13.20
C ILE A 83 7.33 -9.38 -12.67
N GLY A 84 7.12 -9.32 -11.35
CA GLY A 84 5.85 -9.69 -10.72
C GLY A 84 4.69 -8.76 -11.10
N LEU A 85 5.01 -7.52 -11.42
CA LEU A 85 4.03 -6.51 -11.86
C LEU A 85 3.41 -6.86 -13.22
N VAL A 86 4.14 -7.47 -14.14
CA VAL A 86 3.65 -7.80 -15.50
C VAL A 86 2.37 -8.64 -15.46
N PRO A 87 2.32 -9.82 -14.84
CA PRO A 87 1.08 -10.58 -14.72
C PRO A 87 0.01 -9.84 -13.91
N GLY A 88 0.42 -9.04 -12.91
CA GLY A 88 -0.52 -8.25 -12.13
C GLY A 88 -1.21 -7.14 -12.92
N VAL A 89 -0.51 -6.46 -13.85
CA VAL A 89 -1.10 -5.50 -14.77
C VAL A 89 -2.10 -6.17 -15.70
N TRP A 90 -1.74 -7.33 -16.24
CA TRP A 90 -2.66 -8.09 -17.08
C TRP A 90 -3.95 -8.43 -16.33
N VAL A 91 -3.86 -8.99 -15.14
CA VAL A 91 -5.00 -9.27 -14.25
C VAL A 91 -5.81 -7.99 -13.99
N ALA A 92 -5.14 -6.90 -13.60
CA ALA A 92 -5.82 -5.65 -13.23
C ALA A 92 -6.55 -4.97 -14.40
N ARG A 93 -6.14 -5.24 -15.66
CA ARG A 93 -6.75 -4.68 -16.86
C ARG A 93 -7.84 -5.57 -17.46
N THR A 94 -7.76 -6.88 -17.29
CA THR A 94 -8.66 -7.84 -17.94
C THR A 94 -9.78 -8.35 -17.05
N MET A 95 -9.58 -8.37 -15.72
CA MET A 95 -10.58 -8.88 -14.81
C MET A 95 -11.74 -7.90 -14.59
N PRO A 96 -12.99 -8.40 -14.53
CA PRO A 96 -14.15 -7.62 -14.11
C PRO A 96 -13.95 -7.03 -12.70
N ALA A 97 -14.62 -5.89 -12.42
CA ALA A 97 -14.49 -5.19 -11.15
C ALA A 97 -14.89 -6.06 -9.93
N SER A 98 -15.87 -6.95 -10.07
CA SER A 98 -16.28 -7.89 -9.02
C SER A 98 -15.15 -8.83 -8.61
N TRP A 99 -14.47 -9.45 -9.57
CA TRP A 99 -13.31 -10.31 -9.31
C TRP A 99 -12.12 -9.55 -8.71
N LEU A 100 -11.87 -8.31 -9.18
CA LEU A 100 -10.86 -7.45 -8.61
C LEU A 100 -11.17 -7.10 -7.14
N ASN A 101 -12.43 -6.83 -6.79
CA ASN A 101 -12.85 -6.59 -5.42
C ASN A 101 -12.61 -7.82 -4.53
N ILE A 102 -12.98 -9.01 -5.00
CA ILE A 102 -12.73 -10.28 -4.29
C ILE A 102 -11.22 -10.45 -4.05
N MET A 103 -10.43 -10.27 -5.11
CA MET A 103 -8.99 -10.44 -5.05
C MET A 103 -8.33 -9.43 -4.10
N ILE A 104 -8.73 -8.15 -4.14
CA ILE A 104 -8.19 -7.11 -3.25
C ILE A 104 -8.51 -7.44 -1.80
N GLY A 105 -9.76 -7.80 -1.50
CA GLY A 105 -10.17 -8.19 -0.16
C GLY A 105 -9.40 -9.42 0.34
N ALA A 106 -9.32 -10.47 -0.47
CA ALA A 106 -8.61 -11.71 -0.13
C ALA A 106 -7.10 -11.47 0.06
N ILE A 107 -6.45 -10.78 -0.87
CA ILE A 107 -5.01 -10.44 -0.78
C ILE A 107 -4.74 -9.65 0.50
N THR A 108 -5.59 -8.68 0.84
CA THR A 108 -5.41 -7.87 2.06
C THR A 108 -5.53 -8.72 3.31
N LEU A 109 -6.54 -9.60 3.40
CA LEU A 109 -6.71 -10.50 4.54
C LEU A 109 -5.55 -11.48 4.67
N ILE A 110 -5.12 -12.09 3.57
CA ILE A 110 -3.94 -12.99 3.55
C ILE A 110 -2.69 -12.23 3.98
N ALA A 111 -2.52 -11.01 3.49
CA ALA A 111 -1.39 -10.15 3.83
C ALA A 111 -1.35 -9.81 5.33
N LEU A 112 -2.51 -9.48 5.91
CA LEU A 112 -2.63 -9.22 7.35
C LEU A 112 -2.31 -10.48 8.15
N ALA A 113 -2.86 -11.63 7.77
CA ALA A 113 -2.57 -12.91 8.41
C ALA A 113 -1.08 -13.27 8.30
N ALA A 114 -0.49 -13.11 7.12
CA ALA A 114 0.92 -13.40 6.88
C ALA A 114 1.84 -12.54 7.76
N THR A 115 1.57 -11.24 7.88
CA THR A 115 2.37 -10.34 8.74
C THR A 115 2.22 -10.65 10.24
N ALA A 116 1.10 -11.22 10.65
CA ALA A 116 0.85 -11.61 12.03
C ALA A 116 1.47 -12.97 12.39
N LEU A 117 1.38 -13.94 11.47
CA LEU A 117 1.70 -15.34 11.74
C LEU A 117 3.11 -15.73 11.24
N LEU A 118 3.54 -15.17 10.09
CA LEU A 118 4.75 -15.59 9.40
C LEU A 118 5.92 -14.67 9.74
N ARG A 119 6.57 -14.92 10.87
CA ARG A 119 7.75 -14.14 11.27
C ARG A 119 9.05 -14.66 10.65
N THR A 120 9.11 -15.95 10.31
CA THR A 120 10.32 -16.57 9.74
C THR A 120 9.92 -17.68 8.75
N LEU A 121 10.21 -17.48 7.48
CA LEU A 121 10.07 -18.50 6.45
C LEU A 121 11.40 -18.64 5.71
N THR A 122 11.92 -19.85 5.61
CA THR A 122 13.17 -20.16 4.90
C THR A 122 13.15 -19.70 3.43
N LEU A 123 11.96 -19.68 2.81
CA LEU A 123 11.74 -19.20 1.46
C LEU A 123 12.15 -17.73 1.26
N PHE A 124 12.11 -16.93 2.33
CA PHE A 124 12.46 -15.50 2.30
C PHE A 124 13.92 -15.23 2.70
N GLN A 125 14.81 -16.23 2.64
CA GLN A 125 16.23 -16.07 2.96
C GLN A 125 17.08 -15.83 1.71
N GLY A 126 18.17 -15.07 1.88
CA GLY A 126 19.19 -14.84 0.86
C GLY A 126 18.64 -14.21 -0.43
N THR A 127 19.27 -14.49 -1.55
CA THR A 127 18.89 -13.98 -2.88
C THR A 127 17.51 -14.47 -3.31
N ARG A 128 17.14 -15.71 -2.96
CA ARG A 128 15.80 -16.27 -3.24
C ARG A 128 14.73 -15.43 -2.54
N GLY A 129 14.99 -15.01 -1.30
CA GLY A 129 14.08 -14.16 -0.53
C GLY A 129 13.82 -12.82 -1.20
N VAL A 130 14.84 -12.17 -1.76
CA VAL A 130 14.68 -10.92 -2.51
C VAL A 130 13.76 -11.12 -3.72
N VAL A 131 14.00 -12.20 -4.49
CA VAL A 131 13.21 -12.49 -5.69
C VAL A 131 11.76 -12.80 -5.33
N VAL A 132 11.51 -13.68 -4.39
CA VAL A 132 10.15 -14.06 -3.97
C VAL A 132 9.40 -12.86 -3.38
N ALA A 133 10.05 -12.13 -2.48
CA ALA A 133 9.45 -10.94 -1.87
C ALA A 133 9.12 -9.86 -2.92
N GLY A 134 10.04 -9.60 -3.84
CA GLY A 134 9.85 -8.62 -4.92
C GLY A 134 8.73 -9.04 -5.88
N LEU A 135 8.74 -10.26 -6.39
CA LEU A 135 7.70 -10.79 -7.30
C LEU A 135 6.30 -10.67 -6.67
N LEU A 136 6.14 -11.17 -5.45
CA LEU A 136 4.86 -11.11 -4.74
C LEU A 136 4.44 -9.67 -4.45
N SER A 137 5.39 -8.84 -4.02
CA SER A 137 5.13 -7.42 -3.74
C SER A 137 4.69 -6.67 -5.00
N GLY A 138 5.35 -6.88 -6.15
CA GLY A 138 4.98 -6.27 -7.42
C GLY A 138 3.58 -6.67 -7.88
N PHE A 139 3.28 -7.96 -7.86
CA PHE A 139 1.95 -8.48 -8.19
C PHE A 139 0.85 -7.92 -7.28
N MET A 140 1.05 -8.03 -5.97
CA MET A 140 0.06 -7.56 -4.97
C MET A 140 -0.11 -6.04 -5.02
N ASN A 141 0.96 -5.30 -5.28
CA ASN A 141 0.91 -3.84 -5.33
C ASN A 141 0.09 -3.33 -6.53
N VAL A 142 0.33 -3.87 -7.71
CA VAL A 142 -0.40 -3.44 -8.91
C VAL A 142 -1.85 -3.93 -8.93
N THR A 143 -2.14 -5.08 -8.34
CA THR A 143 -3.51 -5.64 -8.28
C THR A 143 -4.33 -5.04 -7.15
N ALA A 144 -3.79 -5.00 -5.94
CA ALA A 144 -4.51 -4.62 -4.72
C ALA A 144 -4.03 -3.31 -4.07
N GLY A 145 -2.97 -2.68 -4.58
CA GLY A 145 -2.36 -1.50 -3.95
C GLY A 145 -1.50 -1.82 -2.72
N ILE A 146 -1.26 -3.11 -2.43
CA ILE A 146 -0.64 -3.56 -1.18
C ILE A 146 0.61 -4.38 -1.49
N GLY A 147 1.78 -3.75 -1.54
CA GLY A 147 3.06 -4.43 -1.79
C GLY A 147 3.89 -4.72 -0.55
N GLY A 148 3.49 -4.21 0.62
CA GLY A 148 4.29 -4.26 1.84
C GLY A 148 4.53 -5.65 2.44
N PRO A 149 3.51 -6.48 2.63
CA PRO A 149 3.59 -7.70 3.42
C PRO A 149 4.70 -8.68 3.04
N PRO A 150 4.94 -9.01 1.76
CA PRO A 150 6.05 -9.89 1.39
C PRO A 150 7.42 -9.34 1.82
N ILE A 151 7.58 -8.00 1.73
CA ILE A 151 8.83 -7.35 2.10
C ILE A 151 9.00 -7.32 3.63
N VAL A 152 7.90 -7.20 4.40
CA VAL A 152 7.95 -7.32 5.86
C VAL A 152 8.45 -8.68 6.29
N VAL A 153 7.90 -9.75 5.70
CA VAL A 153 8.33 -11.12 5.98
C VAL A 153 9.81 -11.31 5.63
N TYR A 154 10.23 -10.80 4.47
CA TYR A 154 11.64 -10.81 4.06
C TYR A 154 12.53 -10.06 5.06
N ALA A 155 12.14 -8.86 5.48
CA ALA A 155 12.89 -8.06 6.43
C ALA A 155 13.01 -8.75 7.80
N ALA A 156 11.91 -9.30 8.30
CA ALA A 156 11.88 -10.05 9.55
C ALA A 156 12.77 -11.30 9.52
N THR A 157 12.73 -12.04 8.41
CA THR A 157 13.51 -13.27 8.21
C THR A 157 15.01 -13.00 8.09
N THR A 158 15.39 -11.85 7.51
CA THR A 158 16.81 -11.50 7.29
C THR A 158 17.41 -10.65 8.39
N GLY A 159 16.65 -10.30 9.42
CA GLY A 159 17.10 -9.41 10.50
C GLY A 159 17.50 -8.03 9.98
N TRP A 160 16.77 -7.50 8.96
CA TRP A 160 17.10 -6.23 8.34
C TRP A 160 17.00 -5.09 9.38
N PRO A 161 18.06 -4.25 9.57
CA PRO A 161 18.02 -3.16 10.54
C PRO A 161 16.85 -2.22 10.27
N HIS A 162 16.04 -1.97 11.29
CA HIS A 162 14.75 -1.27 11.14
C HIS A 162 14.86 0.09 10.45
N ARG A 163 15.89 0.87 10.80
CA ARG A 163 16.13 2.21 10.22
C ARG A 163 16.44 2.14 8.73
N GLU A 164 17.37 1.23 8.33
CA GLU A 164 17.72 0.99 6.93
C GLU A 164 16.50 0.47 6.15
N TYR A 165 15.75 -0.46 6.75
CA TYR A 165 14.53 -1.00 6.18
C TYR A 165 13.50 0.09 5.89
N LEU A 166 13.15 0.94 6.87
CA LEU A 166 12.19 2.02 6.70
C LEU A 166 12.60 2.97 5.57
N ALA A 167 13.86 3.40 5.56
CA ALA A 167 14.38 4.30 4.54
C ALA A 167 14.34 3.69 3.14
N THR A 168 14.82 2.45 3.03
CA THR A 168 14.90 1.72 1.75
C THR A 168 13.51 1.43 1.17
N MET A 169 12.53 1.15 2.03
CA MET A 169 11.15 0.91 1.61
C MET A 169 10.49 2.15 1.00
N GLN A 170 10.81 3.36 1.46
CA GLN A 170 10.26 4.57 0.86
C GLN A 170 10.72 4.71 -0.60
N LEU A 171 12.01 4.50 -0.87
CA LEU A 171 12.52 4.51 -2.25
C LEU A 171 11.94 3.37 -3.10
N TYR A 172 11.88 2.17 -2.54
CA TYR A 172 11.29 1.00 -3.19
C TYR A 172 9.83 1.26 -3.60
N PHE A 173 8.99 1.74 -2.67
CA PHE A 173 7.58 2.03 -2.97
C PHE A 173 7.41 3.21 -3.92
N THR A 174 8.30 4.19 -3.90
CA THR A 174 8.34 5.26 -4.91
C THR A 174 8.49 4.66 -6.31
N GLY A 175 9.50 3.82 -6.52
CA GLY A 175 9.74 3.15 -7.79
C GLY A 175 8.60 2.19 -8.18
N LEU A 176 8.07 1.44 -7.22
CA LEU A 176 6.97 0.51 -7.43
C LEU A 176 5.67 1.23 -7.82
N SER A 177 5.38 2.39 -7.21
CA SER A 177 4.22 3.21 -7.58
C SER A 177 4.35 3.76 -9.01
N ILE A 178 5.55 4.21 -9.42
CA ILE A 178 5.80 4.63 -10.80
C ILE A 178 5.52 3.47 -11.77
N LEU A 179 6.09 2.29 -11.52
CA LEU A 179 5.87 1.11 -12.35
C LEU A 179 4.40 0.68 -12.39
N SER A 180 3.68 0.76 -11.26
CA SER A 180 2.26 0.43 -11.21
C SER A 180 1.41 1.41 -12.01
N LEU A 181 1.70 2.71 -11.92
CA LEU A 181 0.99 3.75 -12.67
C LEU A 181 1.27 3.67 -14.18
N THR A 182 2.49 3.37 -14.60
CA THR A 182 2.79 3.14 -16.02
C THR A 182 2.02 1.91 -16.55
N GLY A 183 1.83 0.88 -15.72
CA GLY A 183 1.05 -0.30 -16.07
C GLY A 183 -0.46 -0.09 -16.06
N ARG A 184 -1.03 0.60 -15.07
CA ARG A 184 -2.48 0.77 -14.88
C ARG A 184 -3.05 2.08 -15.41
N GLY A 185 -2.21 3.09 -15.64
CA GLY A 185 -2.62 4.47 -15.94
C GLY A 185 -2.94 5.28 -14.68
N LEU A 186 -3.30 6.54 -14.89
CA LEU A 186 -3.67 7.49 -13.83
C LEU A 186 -5.16 7.36 -13.47
N PRO A 187 -5.55 7.69 -12.23
CA PRO A 187 -6.95 7.67 -11.83
C PRO A 187 -7.72 8.84 -12.46
N ASP A 188 -8.95 8.57 -12.85
CA ASP A 188 -9.91 9.59 -13.29
C ASP A 188 -10.59 10.22 -12.08
N LEU A 189 -9.97 11.28 -11.55
CA LEU A 189 -10.48 12.07 -10.44
C LEU A 189 -10.75 13.50 -10.86
N PRO A 190 -11.87 14.10 -10.40
CA PRO A 190 -12.12 15.51 -10.61
C PRO A 190 -11.06 16.38 -9.89
N PRO A 191 -10.81 17.63 -10.33
CA PRO A 191 -9.81 18.50 -9.70
C PRO A 191 -9.97 18.65 -8.19
N ALA A 192 -11.22 18.76 -7.70
CA ALA A 192 -11.52 18.79 -6.26
C ALA A 192 -11.08 17.51 -5.54
N GLY A 193 -11.19 16.34 -6.20
CA GLY A 193 -10.74 15.06 -5.66
C GLY A 193 -9.23 15.03 -5.45
N TRP A 194 -8.46 15.59 -6.39
CA TRP A 194 -7.01 15.71 -6.27
C TRP A 194 -6.58 16.64 -5.13
N VAL A 195 -7.23 17.80 -5.00
CA VAL A 195 -6.93 18.75 -3.92
C VAL A 195 -7.21 18.12 -2.55
N ILE A 196 -8.36 17.45 -2.41
CA ILE A 196 -8.73 16.75 -1.17
C ILE A 196 -7.76 15.62 -0.88
N ALA A 197 -7.46 14.77 -1.87
CA ALA A 197 -6.57 13.63 -1.69
C ALA A 197 -5.15 14.07 -1.26
N ALA A 198 -4.55 15.02 -1.99
CA ALA A 198 -3.22 15.52 -1.68
C ALA A 198 -3.18 16.29 -0.35
N GLY A 199 -4.15 17.17 -0.12
CA GLY A 199 -4.26 17.97 1.10
C GLY A 199 -4.43 17.09 2.34
N SER A 200 -5.36 16.14 2.30
CA SER A 200 -5.60 15.21 3.41
C SER A 200 -4.41 14.33 3.72
N ALA A 201 -3.75 13.78 2.69
CA ALA A 201 -2.54 12.96 2.88
C ALA A 201 -1.40 13.79 3.47
N THR A 202 -1.18 15.01 2.99
CA THR A 202 -0.17 15.92 3.53
C THR A 202 -0.45 16.27 4.99
N LEU A 203 -1.69 16.63 5.32
CA LEU A 203 -2.10 16.90 6.70
C LEU A 203 -1.90 15.67 7.59
N GLY A 204 -2.26 14.47 7.11
CA GLY A 204 -2.04 13.22 7.83
C GLY A 204 -0.56 12.96 8.12
N LEU A 205 0.34 13.19 7.16
CA LEU A 205 1.79 13.08 7.35
C LEU A 205 2.33 14.09 8.36
N VAL A 206 1.91 15.37 8.26
CA VAL A 206 2.36 16.44 9.15
C VAL A 206 1.89 16.17 10.58
N ILE A 207 0.60 15.90 10.76
CA ILE A 207 0.04 15.59 12.09
C ILE A 207 0.63 14.29 12.64
N GLY A 208 0.81 13.25 11.80
CA GLY A 208 1.48 12.01 12.20
C GLY A 208 2.92 12.24 12.66
N ASN A 209 3.64 13.17 12.02
CA ASN A 209 4.99 13.53 12.44
C ASN A 209 5.03 14.29 13.78
N LEU A 210 4.03 15.11 14.07
CA LEU A 210 3.92 15.83 15.34
C LEU A 210 3.43 14.92 16.48
N ALA A 211 2.57 13.96 16.15
CA ALA A 211 1.89 13.11 17.13
C ALA A 211 2.58 11.76 17.38
N HIS A 212 3.61 11.37 16.60
CA HIS A 212 4.19 10.03 16.68
C HIS A 212 4.78 9.69 18.07
N HIS A 213 5.22 10.68 18.84
CA HIS A 213 5.70 10.47 20.21
C HIS A 213 4.56 10.27 21.24
N ARG A 214 3.32 10.64 20.90
CA ARG A 214 2.16 10.59 21.80
C ARG A 214 1.23 9.41 21.53
N ILE A 215 1.35 8.77 20.38
CA ILE A 215 0.49 7.64 19.97
C ILE A 215 1.21 6.35 20.32
N SER A 216 0.56 5.50 21.12
CA SER A 216 1.06 4.15 21.39
C SER A 216 1.08 3.32 20.12
N ASP A 217 2.25 2.76 19.76
CA ASP A 217 2.42 1.86 18.61
C ASP A 217 1.43 0.69 18.64
N THR A 218 1.12 0.19 19.84
CA THR A 218 0.19 -0.93 20.01
C THR A 218 -1.23 -0.53 19.65
N LEU A 219 -1.68 0.65 20.06
CA LEU A 219 -3.01 1.15 19.74
C LEU A 219 -3.13 1.44 18.23
N ALA A 220 -2.14 2.13 17.66
CA ALA A 220 -2.09 2.41 16.23
C ALA A 220 -2.16 1.12 15.40
N ARG A 221 -1.36 0.11 15.73
CA ARG A 221 -1.38 -1.20 15.06
C ARG A 221 -2.74 -1.89 15.18
N ARG A 222 -3.36 -1.93 16.38
CA ARG A 222 -4.69 -2.53 16.57
C ARG A 222 -5.75 -1.86 15.70
N LEU A 223 -5.78 -0.52 15.68
CA LEU A 223 -6.73 0.23 14.85
C LEU A 223 -6.53 -0.06 13.37
N VAL A 224 -5.27 -0.10 12.89
CA VAL A 224 -4.93 -0.49 11.51
C VAL A 224 -5.49 -1.87 11.19
N TYR A 225 -5.25 -2.86 12.04
CA TYR A 225 -5.75 -4.22 11.81
C TYR A 225 -7.27 -4.28 11.75
N VAL A 226 -7.96 -3.65 12.71
CA VAL A 226 -9.43 -3.65 12.76
C VAL A 226 -10.01 -3.00 11.50
N VAL A 227 -9.54 -1.81 11.14
CA VAL A 227 -10.03 -1.07 9.97
C VAL A 227 -9.68 -1.80 8.66
N ALA A 228 -8.46 -2.33 8.55
CA ALA A 228 -8.04 -3.08 7.37
C ALA A 228 -8.84 -4.39 7.21
N VAL A 229 -9.08 -5.13 8.28
CA VAL A 229 -9.92 -6.36 8.25
C VAL A 229 -11.35 -6.00 7.85
N ALA A 230 -11.98 -5.03 8.53
CA ALA A 230 -13.35 -4.61 8.23
C ALA A 230 -13.50 -4.13 6.77
N GLY A 231 -12.59 -3.27 6.30
CA GLY A 231 -12.58 -2.79 4.92
C GLY A 231 -12.37 -3.90 3.90
N SER A 232 -11.48 -4.86 4.20
CA SER A 232 -11.19 -5.99 3.30
C SER A 232 -12.36 -6.97 3.21
N VAL A 233 -13.01 -7.27 4.33
CA VAL A 233 -14.22 -8.10 4.36
C VAL A 233 -15.34 -7.42 3.58
N ALA A 234 -15.57 -6.11 3.79
CA ALA A 234 -16.58 -5.37 3.06
C ALA A 234 -16.30 -5.35 1.54
N THR A 235 -15.02 -5.19 1.13
CA THR A 235 -14.63 -5.22 -0.28
C THR A 235 -14.84 -6.61 -0.89
N LEU A 236 -14.49 -7.67 -0.16
CA LEU A 236 -14.70 -9.05 -0.58
C LEU A 236 -16.19 -9.38 -0.73
N VAL A 237 -17.01 -9.03 0.27
CA VAL A 237 -18.47 -9.23 0.25
C VAL A 237 -19.08 -8.47 -0.93
N ARG A 238 -18.72 -7.20 -1.14
CA ARG A 238 -19.18 -6.43 -2.30
C ARG A 238 -18.81 -7.10 -3.62
N GLY A 239 -17.59 -7.65 -3.73
CA GLY A 239 -17.17 -8.38 -4.92
C GLY A 239 -18.04 -9.61 -5.18
N ILE A 240 -18.35 -10.39 -4.15
CA ILE A 240 -19.23 -11.58 -4.25
C ILE A 240 -20.66 -11.17 -4.62
N MET A 241 -21.20 -10.12 -4.01
CA MET A 241 -22.58 -9.66 -4.27
C MET A 241 -22.77 -9.05 -5.67
N THR A 242 -21.69 -8.71 -6.37
CA THR A 242 -21.71 -8.12 -7.71
C THR A 242 -21.25 -9.08 -8.81
N LEU A 243 -21.05 -10.37 -8.50
CA LEU A 243 -20.81 -11.43 -9.48
C LEU A 243 -22.09 -11.72 -10.26
#